data_848ce49bd85c49fdd91fd77f4226d546
#
_entry.id   848ce49bd85c49fdd91fd77f4226d546
#
_cell.length_a   1.000
_cell.length_b   1.000
_cell.length_c   1.000
_cell.angle_alpha   90.00
_cell.angle_beta   90.00
_cell.angle_gamma   90.00
#
_symmetry.space_group_name_H-M   'P 1'
#
loop_
_entity.id
_entity.type
_entity.pdbx_description
1 polymer ?
#
loop_
_entity_poly.entity_id
_entity_poly.type
_entity_poly.pdbx_seq_one_letter_code
_entity_poly.pdbx_strand_id
1 'polypeptide(L)'
;MPDEIYYDNSATTRTREESAKLVYEMLTDCYGNPSSLHRRGFLAQQRLDKAREQTAETLGCQSGEIYFTSGGTEADNIAILGAARAQQRMGKKIVTTAIEHDAVLNTVKFLEGEGWEIVRLKPDREGKITAQQVLDAVDNQTVLVSMMAVNNEVGTILPIEAAARAIALKKAPALLHVDAVQA
;
A
#
# COMPACT_ATOMS: atom_id res chain seq x y z
N MET A 1 12.56 31.94 -8.57
CA MET A 1 13.39 31.95 -7.36
C MET A 1 14.65 31.22 -7.73
N PRO A 2 15.85 31.79 -7.49
CA PRO A 2 17.08 31.15 -7.88
C PRO A 2 17.31 29.90 -7.03
N ASP A 3 17.55 28.77 -7.67
CA ASP A 3 18.23 27.56 -7.21
C ASP A 3 17.94 27.07 -5.77
N GLU A 4 16.67 27.06 -5.35
CA GLU A 4 16.27 26.39 -4.12
C GLU A 4 16.43 24.87 -4.34
N ILE A 5 17.28 24.25 -3.52
CA ILE A 5 17.48 22.81 -3.53
C ILE A 5 16.46 22.20 -2.55
N TYR A 6 15.52 21.38 -3.09
CA TYR A 6 14.48 20.72 -2.30
C TYR A 6 14.87 19.26 -2.03
N TYR A 7 15.01 18.89 -0.75
CA TYR A 7 15.43 17.57 -0.31
C TYR A 7 14.33 16.76 0.40
N ASP A 8 13.13 17.30 0.53
CA ASP A 8 12.05 16.66 1.28
C ASP A 8 11.04 15.95 0.35
N ASN A 9 11.55 15.21 -0.65
CA ASN A 9 10.70 14.49 -1.60
C ASN A 9 9.95 13.30 -0.97
N SER A 10 10.36 12.83 0.20
CA SER A 10 9.63 11.80 0.95
C SER A 10 8.32 12.32 1.54
N ALA A 11 8.24 13.62 1.86
CA ALA A 11 7.00 14.25 2.33
C ALA A 11 6.09 14.66 1.18
N THR A 12 6.65 15.29 0.13
CA THR A 12 5.89 15.72 -1.04
C THR A 12 6.80 15.94 -2.25
N THR A 13 6.28 15.80 -3.45
CA THR A 13 7.01 16.03 -4.70
C THR A 13 6.27 17.03 -5.57
N ARG A 14 7.01 17.75 -6.40
CA ARG A 14 6.42 18.65 -7.40
C ARG A 14 5.64 17.82 -8.43
N THR A 15 4.36 18.15 -8.61
CA THR A 15 3.55 17.52 -9.66
C THR A 15 4.14 17.79 -11.04
N ARG A 16 4.20 16.79 -11.89
CA ARG A 16 4.60 16.94 -13.30
C ARG A 16 3.61 17.82 -14.04
N GLU A 17 4.09 18.62 -14.97
CA GLU A 17 3.27 19.59 -15.71
C GLU A 17 2.15 18.91 -16.50
N GLU A 18 2.44 17.76 -17.12
CA GLU A 18 1.46 16.97 -17.86
C GLU A 18 0.33 16.45 -16.96
N SER A 19 0.69 15.99 -15.75
CA SER A 19 -0.30 15.52 -14.75
C SER A 19 -1.16 16.69 -14.26
N ALA A 20 -0.57 17.86 -14.00
CA ALA A 20 -1.30 19.03 -13.56
C ALA A 20 -2.28 19.54 -14.64
N LYS A 21 -1.86 19.52 -15.93
CA LYS A 21 -2.72 19.85 -17.07
C LYS A 21 -3.90 18.88 -17.20
N LEU A 22 -3.66 17.57 -17.03
CA LEU A 22 -4.72 16.57 -17.06
C LEU A 22 -5.72 16.77 -15.93
N VAL A 23 -5.25 17.05 -14.72
CA VAL A 23 -6.15 17.36 -13.57
C VAL A 23 -7.00 18.58 -13.90
N TYR A 24 -6.41 19.64 -14.44
CA TYR A 24 -7.16 20.84 -14.87
C TYR A 24 -8.24 20.50 -15.91
N GLU A 25 -7.89 19.74 -16.98
CA GLU A 25 -8.83 19.28 -18.01
C GLU A 25 -9.99 18.47 -17.40
N MET A 26 -9.66 17.55 -16.48
CA MET A 26 -10.70 16.75 -15.82
C MET A 26 -11.65 17.56 -14.94
N LEU A 27 -11.17 18.63 -14.33
CA LEU A 27 -11.99 19.50 -13.49
C LEU A 27 -12.86 20.49 -14.30
N THR A 28 -12.40 20.93 -15.48
CA THR A 28 -13.06 21.97 -16.28
C THR A 28 -13.85 21.43 -17.46
N ASP A 29 -13.34 20.45 -18.18
CA ASP A 29 -13.88 20.00 -19.44
C ASP A 29 -14.52 18.61 -19.34
N CYS A 30 -13.92 17.71 -18.57
CA CYS A 30 -14.37 16.32 -18.42
C CYS A 30 -14.90 16.00 -17.01
N TYR A 31 -15.59 16.93 -16.39
CA TYR A 31 -16.08 16.88 -14.99
C TYR A 31 -17.30 15.97 -14.75
N GLY A 32 -17.67 15.14 -15.71
CA GLY A 32 -18.84 14.24 -15.58
C GLY A 32 -18.65 13.21 -14.48
N ASN A 33 -19.76 12.86 -13.80
CA ASN A 33 -19.72 11.71 -12.89
C ASN A 33 -19.67 10.41 -13.72
N PRO A 34 -18.65 9.56 -13.56
CA PRO A 34 -18.54 8.30 -14.30
C PRO A 34 -19.75 7.36 -14.16
N SER A 35 -20.48 7.42 -13.04
CA SER A 35 -21.68 6.60 -12.82
C SER A 35 -22.94 7.13 -13.52
N SER A 36 -22.88 8.30 -14.17
CA SER A 36 -24.05 8.89 -14.82
C SER A 36 -24.28 8.31 -16.22
N LEU A 37 -25.54 8.01 -16.57
CA LEU A 37 -25.91 7.38 -17.84
C LEU A 37 -25.92 8.33 -19.06
N HIS A 38 -25.67 9.62 -18.86
CA HIS A 38 -25.61 10.59 -19.96
C HIS A 38 -24.20 10.71 -20.55
N ARG A 39 -24.09 11.34 -21.73
CA ARG A 39 -22.85 11.45 -22.52
C ARG A 39 -21.63 11.91 -21.70
N ARG A 40 -21.78 12.91 -20.81
CA ARG A 40 -20.67 13.42 -19.98
C ARG A 40 -20.17 12.36 -18.99
N GLY A 41 -21.07 11.59 -18.39
CA GLY A 41 -20.70 10.47 -17.52
C GLY A 41 -19.95 9.39 -18.28
N PHE A 42 -20.44 9.01 -19.46
CA PHE A 42 -19.75 8.04 -20.32
C PHE A 42 -18.33 8.46 -20.69
N LEU A 43 -18.11 9.73 -21.07
CA LEU A 43 -16.77 10.24 -21.37
C LEU A 43 -15.84 10.21 -20.13
N ALA A 44 -16.37 10.56 -18.96
CA ALA A 44 -15.59 10.48 -17.72
C ALA A 44 -15.25 9.02 -17.35
N GLN A 45 -16.19 8.08 -17.53
CA GLN A 45 -15.95 6.65 -17.35
C GLN A 45 -14.86 6.13 -18.27
N GLN A 46 -14.87 6.47 -19.56
CA GLN A 46 -13.83 6.06 -20.50
C GLN A 46 -12.42 6.56 -20.08
N ARG A 47 -12.34 7.79 -19.55
CA ARG A 47 -11.06 8.33 -19.04
C ARG A 47 -10.56 7.56 -17.82
N LEU A 48 -11.47 7.24 -16.90
CA LEU A 48 -11.15 6.47 -15.70
C LEU A 48 -10.71 5.05 -16.03
N ASP A 49 -11.41 4.37 -16.96
CA ASP A 49 -11.08 3.01 -17.38
C ASP A 49 -9.72 2.98 -18.07
N LYS A 50 -9.42 3.94 -18.95
CA LYS A 50 -8.11 4.06 -19.59
C LYS A 50 -6.99 4.29 -18.55
N ALA A 51 -7.21 5.15 -17.55
CA ALA A 51 -6.23 5.36 -16.49
C ALA A 51 -5.96 4.07 -15.71
N ARG A 52 -7.01 3.30 -15.43
CA ARG A 52 -6.91 2.01 -14.73
C ARG A 52 -6.14 0.98 -15.56
N GLU A 53 -6.42 0.89 -16.87
CA GLU A 53 -5.68 0.01 -17.80
C GLU A 53 -4.19 0.36 -17.84
N GLN A 54 -3.85 1.64 -18.01
CA GLN A 54 -2.45 2.10 -18.03
C GLN A 54 -1.72 1.80 -16.71
N THR A 55 -2.39 1.98 -15.58
CA THR A 55 -1.83 1.64 -14.27
C THR A 55 -1.58 0.14 -14.16
N ALA A 56 -2.54 -0.68 -14.59
CA ALA A 56 -2.44 -2.14 -14.57
C ALA A 56 -1.29 -2.65 -15.46
N GLU A 57 -1.14 -2.09 -16.67
CA GLU A 57 -0.02 -2.39 -17.56
C GLU A 57 1.33 -2.09 -16.90
N THR A 58 1.45 -0.94 -16.23
CA THR A 58 2.67 -0.52 -15.53
C THR A 58 3.02 -1.47 -14.39
N LEU A 59 2.02 -1.97 -13.66
CA LEU A 59 2.19 -2.87 -12.52
C LEU A 59 2.20 -4.36 -12.91
N GLY A 60 1.95 -4.70 -14.18
CA GLY A 60 1.90 -6.08 -14.67
C GLY A 60 0.72 -6.89 -14.10
N CYS A 61 -0.43 -6.25 -13.86
CA CYS A 61 -1.63 -6.86 -13.32
C CYS A 61 -2.86 -6.57 -14.21
N GLN A 62 -4.04 -7.07 -13.80
CA GLN A 62 -5.28 -6.82 -14.52
C GLN A 62 -5.93 -5.51 -14.06
N SER A 63 -6.65 -4.81 -14.96
CA SER A 63 -7.33 -3.55 -14.64
C SER A 63 -8.36 -3.68 -13.50
N GLY A 64 -8.99 -4.86 -13.36
CA GLY A 64 -9.92 -5.15 -12.27
C GLY A 64 -9.25 -5.26 -10.89
N GLU A 65 -7.92 -5.35 -10.83
CA GLU A 65 -7.14 -5.40 -9.59
C GLU A 65 -6.70 -4.00 -9.13
N ILE A 66 -6.96 -2.94 -9.92
CA ILE A 66 -6.61 -1.57 -9.59
C ILE A 66 -7.78 -0.85 -8.89
N TYR A 67 -7.51 -0.34 -7.71
CA TYR A 67 -8.43 0.47 -6.91
C TYR A 67 -7.82 1.84 -6.64
N PHE A 68 -8.43 2.90 -7.13
CA PHE A 68 -8.02 4.26 -6.82
C PHE A 68 -8.56 4.69 -5.47
N THR A 69 -7.71 5.30 -4.66
CA THR A 69 -8.02 5.81 -3.32
C THR A 69 -7.59 7.28 -3.21
N SER A 70 -7.96 7.94 -2.14
CA SER A 70 -7.57 9.33 -1.87
C SER A 70 -6.09 9.48 -1.50
N GLY A 71 -5.41 8.37 -1.17
CA GLY A 71 -3.99 8.34 -0.82
C GLY A 71 -3.59 7.05 -0.13
N GLY A 72 -2.29 6.93 0.23
CA GLY A 72 -1.71 5.74 0.87
C GLY A 72 -2.43 5.34 2.16
N THR A 73 -2.79 6.31 3.00
CA THR A 73 -3.51 6.02 4.25
C THR A 73 -4.81 5.26 4.02
N GLU A 74 -5.63 5.65 3.04
CA GLU A 74 -6.86 4.94 2.70
C GLU A 74 -6.53 3.56 2.10
N ALA A 75 -5.54 3.48 1.21
CA ALA A 75 -5.13 2.23 0.58
C ALA A 75 -4.68 1.20 1.61
N ASP A 76 -3.79 1.57 2.54
CA ASP A 76 -3.30 0.69 3.60
C ASP A 76 -4.43 0.21 4.51
N ASN A 77 -5.32 1.12 4.92
CA ASN A 77 -6.45 0.75 5.76
C ASN A 77 -7.39 -0.24 5.07
N ILE A 78 -7.74 0.00 3.79
CA ILE A 78 -8.59 -0.92 3.01
C ILE A 78 -7.90 -2.28 2.87
N ALA A 79 -6.62 -2.30 2.52
CA ALA A 79 -5.87 -3.54 2.30
C ALA A 79 -5.74 -4.35 3.61
N ILE A 80 -5.28 -3.72 4.70
CA ILE A 80 -5.02 -4.41 5.96
C ILE A 80 -6.31 -4.89 6.62
N LEU A 81 -7.32 -4.02 6.76
CA LEU A 81 -8.60 -4.40 7.37
C LEU A 81 -9.34 -5.41 6.51
N GLY A 82 -9.31 -5.24 5.18
CA GLY A 82 -9.92 -6.16 4.23
C GLY A 82 -9.28 -7.55 4.29
N ALA A 83 -7.95 -7.64 4.24
CA ALA A 83 -7.20 -8.88 4.33
C ALA A 83 -7.45 -9.60 5.66
N ALA A 84 -7.32 -8.87 6.78
CA ALA A 84 -7.54 -9.42 8.12
C ALA A 84 -8.94 -10.05 8.25
N ARG A 85 -9.99 -9.31 7.89
CA ARG A 85 -11.37 -9.78 7.98
C ARG A 85 -11.70 -10.92 7.02
N ALA A 86 -11.16 -10.88 5.80
CA ALA A 86 -11.35 -11.96 4.83
C ALA A 86 -10.73 -13.27 5.30
N GLN A 87 -9.56 -13.21 5.96
CA GLN A 87 -8.79 -14.38 6.40
C GLN A 87 -9.01 -14.78 7.86
N GLN A 88 -9.87 -14.09 8.61
CA GLN A 88 -10.06 -14.31 10.07
C GLN A 88 -10.44 -15.74 10.48
N ARG A 89 -10.96 -16.55 9.55
CA ARG A 89 -11.26 -17.97 9.80
C ARG A 89 -10.03 -18.87 9.74
N MET A 90 -8.96 -18.40 9.10
CA MET A 90 -7.71 -19.13 8.93
C MET A 90 -6.72 -18.88 10.06
N GLY A 91 -6.88 -17.76 10.78
CA GLY A 91 -6.04 -17.35 11.90
C GLY A 91 -6.31 -15.90 12.29
N LYS A 92 -5.65 -15.43 13.35
CA LYS A 92 -5.76 -14.05 13.85
C LYS A 92 -4.40 -13.41 14.13
N LYS A 93 -3.37 -13.82 13.43
CA LYS A 93 -2.02 -13.28 13.61
C LYS A 93 -1.61 -12.44 12.41
N ILE A 94 -1.08 -11.25 12.68
CA ILE A 94 -0.53 -10.32 11.70
C ILE A 94 0.92 -10.05 12.07
N VAL A 95 1.81 -10.16 11.10
CA VAL A 95 3.23 -9.79 11.23
C VAL A 95 3.45 -8.47 10.51
N THR A 96 4.06 -7.49 11.19
CA THR A 96 4.40 -6.19 10.63
C THR A 96 5.74 -5.71 11.20
N THR A 97 6.17 -4.49 10.89
CA THR A 97 7.37 -3.92 11.50
C THR A 97 7.01 -2.80 12.49
N ALA A 98 7.96 -2.45 13.35
CA ALA A 98 7.79 -1.35 14.30
C ALA A 98 8.10 0.02 13.68
N ILE A 99 8.50 0.06 12.40
CA ILE A 99 8.89 1.28 11.66
C ILE A 99 8.01 1.55 10.45
N GLU A 100 6.81 1.00 10.44
CA GLU A 100 5.80 1.30 9.42
C GLU A 100 5.29 2.75 9.55
N HIS A 101 4.71 3.25 8.47
CA HIS A 101 3.97 4.52 8.51
C HIS A 101 2.76 4.43 9.47
N ASP A 102 2.36 5.57 10.05
CA ASP A 102 1.23 5.67 10.99
C ASP A 102 -0.08 5.07 10.44
N ALA A 103 -0.29 5.13 9.13
CA ALA A 103 -1.44 4.51 8.47
C ALA A 103 -1.51 3.00 8.76
N VAL A 104 -0.37 2.31 8.75
CA VAL A 104 -0.24 0.88 9.05
C VAL A 104 -0.27 0.65 10.57
N LEU A 105 0.57 1.40 11.32
CA LEU A 105 0.70 1.22 12.78
C LEU A 105 -0.63 1.43 13.51
N ASN A 106 -1.39 2.45 13.16
CA ASN A 106 -2.69 2.72 13.79
C ASN A 106 -3.74 1.67 13.40
N THR A 107 -3.70 1.19 12.15
CA THR A 107 -4.62 0.16 11.68
C THR A 107 -4.38 -1.19 12.39
N VAL A 108 -3.12 -1.62 12.52
CA VAL A 108 -2.82 -2.86 13.25
C VAL A 108 -3.07 -2.71 14.77
N LYS A 109 -2.87 -1.52 15.34
CA LYS A 109 -3.24 -1.23 16.73
C LYS A 109 -4.76 -1.32 16.95
N PHE A 110 -5.56 -0.86 16.00
CA PHE A 110 -7.01 -1.02 16.05
C PHE A 110 -7.40 -2.51 16.05
N LEU A 111 -6.81 -3.31 15.14
CA LEU A 111 -7.03 -4.77 15.10
C LEU A 111 -6.58 -5.48 16.40
N GLU A 112 -5.46 -5.05 17.00
CA GLU A 112 -5.01 -5.55 18.31
C GLU A 112 -6.08 -5.34 19.40
N GLY A 113 -6.75 -4.17 19.38
CA GLY A 113 -7.92 -3.90 20.25
C GLY A 113 -9.12 -4.81 19.97
N GLU A 114 -9.24 -5.37 18.77
CA GLU A 114 -10.27 -6.35 18.38
C GLU A 114 -9.83 -7.82 18.68
N GLY A 115 -8.69 -8.01 19.35
CA GLY A 115 -8.19 -9.33 19.77
C GLY A 115 -7.37 -10.05 18.70
N TRP A 116 -6.74 -9.31 17.79
CA TRP A 116 -5.73 -9.84 16.89
C TRP A 116 -4.36 -9.90 17.54
N GLU A 117 -3.59 -10.93 17.25
CA GLU A 117 -2.18 -11.02 17.62
C GLU A 117 -1.34 -10.21 16.61
N ILE A 118 -0.67 -9.16 17.10
CA ILE A 118 0.17 -8.31 16.27
C ILE A 118 1.64 -8.50 16.63
N VAL A 119 2.40 -9.12 15.75
CA VAL A 119 3.84 -9.26 15.90
C VAL A 119 4.54 -8.12 15.18
N ARG A 120 5.20 -7.23 15.92
CA ARG A 120 5.96 -6.08 15.40
C ARG A 120 7.44 -6.40 15.40
N LEU A 121 8.03 -6.60 14.23
CA LEU A 121 9.46 -6.82 14.07
C LEU A 121 10.22 -5.54 14.40
N LYS A 122 11.18 -5.62 15.30
CA LYS A 122 12.00 -4.48 15.69
C LYS A 122 13.24 -4.40 14.79
N PRO A 123 13.52 -3.22 14.19
CA PRO A 123 14.74 -3.03 13.43
C PRO A 123 15.97 -3.03 14.34
N ASP A 124 17.12 -3.24 13.76
CA ASP A 124 18.40 -2.97 14.39
C ASP A 124 18.71 -1.46 14.46
N ARG A 125 19.91 -1.10 14.91
CA ARG A 125 20.34 0.30 15.03
C ARG A 125 20.51 1.01 13.68
N GLU A 126 20.58 0.26 12.59
CA GLU A 126 20.66 0.78 11.22
C GLU A 126 19.25 0.82 10.52
N GLY A 127 18.19 0.50 11.26
CA GLY A 127 16.84 0.47 10.73
C GLY A 127 16.51 -0.78 9.90
N LYS A 128 17.33 -1.84 9.98
CA LYS A 128 17.16 -3.05 9.16
C LYS A 128 16.35 -4.12 9.87
N ILE A 129 15.50 -4.80 9.11
CA ILE A 129 14.82 -6.04 9.49
C ILE A 129 15.50 -7.20 8.74
N THR A 130 15.83 -8.27 9.43
CA THR A 130 16.48 -9.43 8.83
C THR A 130 15.48 -10.43 8.27
N ALA A 131 15.86 -11.17 7.24
CA ALA A 131 15.08 -12.29 6.72
C ALA A 131 14.74 -13.33 7.77
N GLN A 132 15.67 -13.57 8.73
CA GLN A 132 15.48 -14.53 9.82
C GLN A 132 14.39 -14.09 10.79
N GLN A 133 14.33 -12.79 11.17
CA GLN A 133 13.25 -12.26 12.00
C GLN A 133 11.87 -12.48 11.35
N VAL A 134 11.78 -12.27 10.03
CA VAL A 134 10.53 -12.51 9.29
C VAL A 134 10.16 -13.98 9.30
N LEU A 135 11.12 -14.86 9.00
CA LEU A 135 10.91 -16.32 8.98
C LEU A 135 10.48 -16.88 10.34
N ASP A 136 11.04 -16.36 11.43
CA ASP A 136 10.72 -16.80 12.79
C ASP A 136 9.35 -16.31 13.25
N ALA A 137 8.91 -15.15 12.76
CA ALA A 137 7.63 -14.56 13.12
C ALA A 137 6.42 -15.17 12.39
N VAL A 138 6.63 -15.65 11.15
CA VAL A 138 5.54 -16.22 10.32
C VAL A 138 5.29 -17.67 10.68
N ASP A 139 4.03 -18.04 10.86
CA ASP A 139 3.56 -19.41 11.13
C ASP A 139 2.21 -19.70 10.47
N ASN A 140 1.61 -20.85 10.78
CA ASN A 140 0.34 -21.28 10.20
C ASN A 140 -0.90 -20.53 10.73
N GLN A 141 -0.76 -19.66 11.73
CA GLN A 141 -1.81 -18.75 12.23
C GLN A 141 -1.70 -17.35 11.61
N THR A 142 -0.60 -17.08 10.90
CA THR A 142 -0.36 -15.79 10.25
C THR A 142 -1.24 -15.67 9.02
N VAL A 143 -2.06 -14.63 8.98
CA VAL A 143 -3.01 -14.37 7.87
C VAL A 143 -2.66 -13.12 7.07
N LEU A 144 -1.76 -12.29 7.60
CA LEU A 144 -1.26 -11.10 6.92
C LEU A 144 0.19 -10.85 7.34
N VAL A 145 1.05 -10.59 6.37
CA VAL A 145 2.34 -9.95 6.58
C VAL A 145 2.26 -8.58 5.91
N SER A 146 2.41 -7.51 6.70
CA SER A 146 2.38 -6.13 6.22
C SER A 146 3.74 -5.49 6.46
N MET A 147 4.37 -5.02 5.39
CA MET A 147 5.73 -4.46 5.47
C MET A 147 5.92 -3.40 4.39
N MET A 148 6.42 -2.21 4.77
CA MET A 148 6.76 -1.20 3.79
C MET A 148 7.97 -1.63 2.95
N ALA A 149 8.02 -1.22 1.68
CA ALA A 149 9.15 -1.53 0.82
C ALA A 149 10.38 -0.70 1.18
N VAL A 150 10.18 0.61 1.38
CA VAL A 150 11.22 1.58 1.74
C VAL A 150 10.71 2.45 2.88
N ASN A 151 11.50 2.59 3.92
CA ASN A 151 11.12 3.45 5.05
C ASN A 151 11.22 4.94 4.66
N ASN A 152 10.16 5.69 4.92
CA ASN A 152 10.05 7.10 4.54
C ASN A 152 10.94 8.05 5.35
N GLU A 153 11.43 7.64 6.52
CA GLU A 153 12.24 8.51 7.40
C GLU A 153 13.75 8.23 7.26
N VAL A 154 14.14 6.95 7.25
CA VAL A 154 15.55 6.57 7.25
C VAL A 154 16.02 5.94 5.93
N GLY A 155 15.12 5.69 4.97
CA GLY A 155 15.43 5.20 3.64
C GLY A 155 15.89 3.75 3.57
N THR A 156 15.73 2.97 4.64
CA THR A 156 16.08 1.54 4.61
C THR A 156 15.10 0.76 3.74
N ILE A 157 15.65 -0.17 2.94
CA ILE A 157 14.87 -1.11 2.12
C ILE A 157 14.59 -2.34 2.99
N LEU A 158 13.31 -2.73 3.10
CA LEU A 158 12.88 -3.86 3.90
C LEU A 158 12.84 -5.16 3.06
N PRO A 159 12.97 -6.33 3.72
CA PRO A 159 13.15 -7.61 3.03
C PRO A 159 11.81 -8.23 2.55
N ILE A 160 11.13 -7.57 1.61
CA ILE A 160 9.82 -8.00 1.07
C ILE A 160 9.88 -9.42 0.47
N GLU A 161 10.96 -9.73 -0.27
CA GLU A 161 11.15 -11.08 -0.81
C GLU A 161 11.27 -12.15 0.28
N ALA A 162 11.91 -11.82 1.41
CA ALA A 162 12.00 -12.73 2.53
C ALA A 162 10.63 -12.98 3.16
N ALA A 163 9.76 -11.96 3.20
CA ALA A 163 8.38 -12.11 3.66
C ALA A 163 7.59 -13.08 2.75
N ALA A 164 7.66 -12.90 1.44
CA ALA A 164 7.04 -13.80 0.48
C ALA A 164 7.56 -15.26 0.62
N ARG A 165 8.88 -15.42 0.77
CA ARG A 165 9.51 -16.73 1.00
C ARG A 165 9.08 -17.37 2.33
N ALA A 166 9.00 -16.59 3.40
CA ALA A 166 8.56 -17.08 4.71
C ALA A 166 7.12 -17.60 4.66
N ILE A 167 6.21 -16.86 4.04
CA ILE A 167 4.82 -17.28 3.81
C ILE A 167 4.78 -18.63 3.08
N ALA A 168 5.53 -18.75 1.99
CA ALA A 168 5.57 -19.98 1.19
C ALA A 168 6.17 -21.17 1.97
N LEU A 169 7.32 -20.99 2.63
CA LEU A 169 8.02 -22.04 3.39
C LEU A 169 7.19 -22.54 4.58
N LYS A 170 6.52 -21.63 5.28
CA LYS A 170 5.67 -21.97 6.45
C LYS A 170 4.28 -22.45 6.03
N LYS A 171 3.96 -22.40 4.73
CA LYS A 171 2.60 -22.66 4.21
C LYS A 171 1.54 -21.86 4.96
N ALA A 172 1.89 -20.62 5.34
CA ALA A 172 1.00 -19.73 6.04
C ALA A 172 -0.17 -19.31 5.13
N PRO A 173 -1.41 -19.21 5.62
CA PRO A 173 -2.53 -18.66 4.84
C PRO A 173 -2.44 -17.14 4.67
N ALA A 174 -1.26 -16.59 4.81
CA ALA A 174 -1.02 -15.15 4.83
C ALA A 174 -1.05 -14.52 3.44
N LEU A 175 -1.72 -13.38 3.35
CA LEU A 175 -1.51 -12.41 2.27
C LEU A 175 -0.27 -11.56 2.59
N LEU A 176 0.41 -11.08 1.56
CA LEU A 176 1.48 -10.11 1.67
C LEU A 176 0.96 -8.73 1.27
N HIS A 177 0.97 -7.79 2.19
CA HIS A 177 0.70 -6.37 1.94
C HIS A 177 2.02 -5.60 1.94
N VAL A 178 2.19 -4.74 0.93
CA VAL A 178 3.38 -3.90 0.81
C VAL A 178 2.96 -2.45 0.67
N ASP A 179 3.29 -1.61 1.66
CA ASP A 179 3.26 -0.17 1.49
C ASP A 179 4.44 0.24 0.60
N ALA A 180 4.13 0.64 -0.62
CA ALA A 180 5.10 1.01 -1.65
C ALA A 180 5.09 2.52 -1.97
N VAL A 181 4.59 3.36 -1.04
CA VAL A 181 4.51 4.83 -1.24
C VAL A 181 5.88 5.44 -1.53
N GLN A 182 6.94 4.88 -0.95
CA GLN A 182 8.33 5.34 -1.15
C GLN A 182 9.16 4.46 -2.09
N ALA A 183 8.55 3.50 -2.81
CA ALA A 183 9.26 2.56 -3.68
C ALA A 183 9.29 3.00 -5.15
#